data_02dc39cfa552ce307197ba80f989a1eb
#
_entry.id   02dc39cfa552ce307197ba80f989a1eb
#
_cell.length_a   1.000
_cell.length_b   1.000
_cell.length_c   1.000
_cell.angle_alpha   90.00
_cell.angle_beta   90.00
_cell.angle_gamma   90.00
#
_symmetry.space_group_name_H-M   'P 1'
#
loop_
_entity.id
_entity.type
_entity.pdbx_description
1 polymer ?
#
loop_
_entity_poly.entity_id
_entity_poly.type
_entity_poly.pdbx_seq_one_letter_code
_entity_poly.pdbx_strand_id
1 'polypeptide(L)'
;KKLDSDQGSSLYFGQDHEFLRPKGVISLKIMFPKEKMSVEHRVLTRLYSACVNESMNELSYPARLAGLNYSVREGYEGIFVDIDGYKESAMSLYELILDHMLEFSITENQFNAIRDKVVRDYENFALSDAYMQTRELAPDLFYETKYSWKEALPVAKRSSLNAVKEYSASLYKKTFLEALVYGDFVEKDGKKVVDLFNQKTGTSPIQKEETFEIKYLSQDKPETIQYVQKLLVNNSCFFRKYEVGKDSPETRAILTLMSKAIEQPFYTEMRTNQQLGYIVWSYPRGYDDTYYLNFLIQSGGYSANELANR
;
A
#
# COMPACT_ATOMS: atom_id res chain seq x y z
N LYS A 1 13.95 4.73 -18.43
CA LYS A 1 13.12 4.68 -19.66
C LYS A 1 12.09 3.57 -19.52
N LYS A 2 10.95 3.71 -20.17
CA LYS A 2 10.01 2.60 -20.37
C LYS A 2 10.56 1.78 -21.55
N LEU A 3 10.76 0.49 -21.33
CA LEU A 3 11.07 -0.46 -22.38
C LEU A 3 9.75 -1.01 -22.90
N ASP A 4 9.68 -1.28 -24.22
CA ASP A 4 8.46 -1.77 -24.83
C ASP A 4 7.97 -3.01 -24.09
N SER A 5 6.72 -2.95 -23.67
CA SER A 5 6.04 -4.05 -23.03
C SER A 5 5.39 -4.90 -24.10
N ASP A 6 5.68 -6.18 -24.10
CA ASP A 6 4.78 -7.15 -24.68
C ASP A 6 3.40 -7.01 -24.01
N GLN A 7 2.36 -7.44 -24.70
CA GLN A 7 1.02 -7.46 -24.11
C GLN A 7 1.06 -8.09 -22.73
N GLY A 8 0.60 -7.36 -21.69
CA GLY A 8 0.52 -7.83 -20.30
C GLY A 8 1.67 -7.47 -19.37
N SER A 9 2.63 -6.62 -19.80
CA SER A 9 3.64 -6.06 -18.91
C SER A 9 4.11 -4.67 -19.29
N SER A 10 4.60 -3.91 -18.33
CA SER A 10 5.33 -2.64 -18.52
C SER A 10 6.63 -2.71 -17.73
N LEU A 11 7.76 -2.57 -18.41
CA LEU A 11 9.07 -2.53 -17.77
C LEU A 11 9.63 -1.10 -17.76
N TYR A 12 9.88 -0.58 -16.58
CA TYR A 12 10.61 0.65 -16.36
C TYR A 12 12.06 0.30 -15.98
N PHE A 13 13.00 0.73 -16.80
CA PHE A 13 14.41 0.42 -16.62
C PHE A 13 15.27 1.67 -16.50
N GLY A 14 16.19 1.67 -15.52
CA GLY A 14 17.20 2.69 -15.36
C GLY A 14 18.53 2.10 -14.88
N GLN A 15 19.60 2.31 -15.64
CA GLN A 15 20.95 1.96 -15.19
C GLN A 15 21.57 3.12 -14.42
N ASP A 16 22.22 2.83 -13.28
CA ASP A 16 22.95 3.81 -12.52
C ASP A 16 24.31 4.06 -13.19
N HIS A 17 24.56 5.30 -13.59
CA HIS A 17 25.82 5.77 -14.16
C HIS A 17 26.51 6.81 -13.28
N GLU A 18 25.93 7.15 -12.14
CA GLU A 18 26.42 8.20 -11.24
C GLU A 18 27.17 7.63 -10.05
N PHE A 19 26.56 6.69 -9.34
CA PHE A 19 27.13 6.16 -8.09
C PHE A 19 27.98 4.91 -8.29
N LEU A 20 27.78 4.20 -9.38
CA LEU A 20 28.53 3.00 -9.80
C LEU A 20 28.67 1.94 -8.70
N ARG A 21 27.63 1.81 -7.86
CA ARG A 21 27.60 0.79 -6.81
C ARG A 21 27.02 -0.50 -7.39
N PRO A 22 27.53 -1.68 -7.01
CA PRO A 22 27.01 -2.98 -7.50
C PRO A 22 25.68 -3.35 -6.83
N LYS A 23 24.76 -2.39 -6.75
CA LYS A 23 23.45 -2.51 -6.10
C LYS A 23 22.33 -2.09 -7.05
N GLY A 24 21.15 -2.63 -6.79
CA GLY A 24 19.96 -2.22 -7.51
C GLY A 24 18.67 -2.60 -6.80
N VAL A 25 17.59 -2.22 -7.44
CA VAL A 25 16.22 -2.44 -6.98
C VAL A 25 15.45 -3.16 -8.07
N ILE A 26 14.66 -4.15 -7.66
CA ILE A 26 13.63 -4.80 -8.47
C ILE A 26 12.33 -4.59 -7.73
N SER A 27 11.40 -3.81 -8.32
CA SER A 27 10.07 -3.60 -7.79
C SER A 27 9.04 -4.10 -8.79
N LEU A 28 8.12 -4.93 -8.33
CA LEU A 28 7.04 -5.48 -9.13
C LEU A 28 5.69 -5.07 -8.54
N LYS A 29 4.76 -4.72 -9.41
CA LYS A 29 3.34 -4.59 -9.13
C LYS A 29 2.61 -5.60 -10.00
N ILE A 30 2.08 -6.65 -9.38
CA ILE A 30 1.36 -7.74 -10.03
C ILE A 30 -0.12 -7.43 -9.91
N MET A 31 -0.74 -7.01 -11.00
CA MET A 31 -2.13 -6.57 -11.04
C MET A 31 -3.04 -7.70 -11.52
N PHE A 32 -4.24 -7.75 -10.94
CA PHE A 32 -5.24 -8.77 -11.22
C PHE A 32 -6.44 -8.21 -11.99
N PRO A 33 -7.21 -9.07 -12.69
CA PRO A 33 -8.43 -8.64 -13.38
C PRO A 33 -9.44 -7.97 -12.46
N LYS A 34 -10.25 -7.04 -13.00
CA LYS A 34 -11.30 -6.30 -12.26
C LYS A 34 -12.26 -7.19 -11.49
N GLU A 35 -12.59 -8.36 -12.03
CA GLU A 35 -13.53 -9.31 -11.42
C GLU A 35 -13.03 -9.89 -10.07
N LYS A 36 -11.72 -9.78 -9.83
CA LYS A 36 -11.12 -10.29 -8.57
C LYS A 36 -11.14 -9.27 -7.42
N MET A 37 -11.98 -8.24 -7.45
CA MET A 37 -11.99 -7.19 -6.43
C MET A 37 -13.16 -7.32 -5.45
N SER A 38 -13.35 -8.50 -4.88
CA SER A 38 -14.26 -8.71 -3.75
C SER A 38 -13.53 -8.54 -2.40
N VAL A 39 -14.30 -8.34 -1.33
CA VAL A 39 -13.75 -8.34 0.04
C VAL A 39 -13.04 -9.65 0.35
N GLU A 40 -13.55 -10.76 -0.17
CA GLU A 40 -12.95 -12.08 0.00
C GLU A 40 -11.58 -12.16 -0.69
N HIS A 41 -11.49 -11.69 -1.93
CA HIS A 41 -10.22 -11.60 -2.64
C HIS A 41 -9.19 -10.77 -1.86
N ARG A 42 -9.59 -9.60 -1.34
CA ARG A 42 -8.73 -8.73 -0.53
C ARG A 42 -8.18 -9.44 0.71
N VAL A 43 -9.05 -10.11 1.46
CA VAL A 43 -8.63 -10.82 2.68
C VAL A 43 -7.74 -12.03 2.34
N LEU A 44 -8.10 -12.79 1.30
CA LEU A 44 -7.29 -13.93 0.86
C LEU A 44 -5.91 -13.47 0.34
N THR A 45 -5.83 -12.34 -0.38
CA THR A 45 -4.54 -11.76 -0.81
C THR A 45 -3.68 -11.37 0.39
N ARG A 46 -4.27 -10.77 1.43
CA ARG A 46 -3.57 -10.42 2.66
C ARG A 46 -3.03 -11.65 3.39
N LEU A 47 -3.88 -12.66 3.58
CA LEU A 47 -3.49 -13.93 4.21
C LEU A 47 -2.41 -14.65 3.39
N TYR A 48 -2.58 -14.70 2.07
CA TYR A 48 -1.61 -15.29 1.15
C TYR A 48 -0.24 -14.60 1.24
N SER A 49 -0.18 -13.27 1.16
CA SER A 49 1.07 -12.53 1.26
C SER A 49 1.76 -12.76 2.62
N ALA A 50 0.98 -12.87 3.70
CA ALA A 50 1.50 -13.21 5.01
C ALA A 50 2.04 -14.66 5.07
N CYS A 51 1.37 -15.62 4.41
CA CYS A 51 1.82 -17.02 4.31
C CYS A 51 3.12 -17.13 3.50
N VAL A 52 3.24 -16.40 2.40
CA VAL A 52 4.49 -16.33 1.60
C VAL A 52 5.63 -15.78 2.45
N ASN A 53 5.43 -14.67 3.14
CA ASN A 53 6.47 -14.09 4.00
C ASN A 53 6.86 -15.06 5.15
N GLU A 54 5.91 -15.76 5.76
CA GLU A 54 6.19 -16.75 6.79
C GLU A 54 7.01 -17.92 6.24
N SER A 55 6.70 -18.42 5.04
CA SER A 55 7.45 -19.49 4.39
C SER A 55 8.90 -19.10 4.06
N MET A 56 9.17 -17.80 3.96
CA MET A 56 10.50 -17.25 3.70
C MET A 56 11.23 -16.77 4.98
N ASN A 57 10.65 -16.93 6.15
CA ASN A 57 11.16 -16.34 7.39
C ASN A 57 12.60 -16.79 7.71
N GLU A 58 12.94 -18.06 7.47
CA GLU A 58 14.29 -18.59 7.68
C GLU A 58 15.34 -17.94 6.76
N LEU A 59 14.91 -17.45 5.59
CA LEU A 59 15.78 -16.80 4.59
C LEU A 59 15.98 -15.31 4.85
N SER A 60 15.10 -14.70 5.65
CA SER A 60 15.09 -13.24 5.85
C SER A 60 16.35 -12.72 6.55
N TYR A 61 16.86 -13.45 7.53
CA TYR A 61 18.08 -13.07 8.26
C TYR A 61 19.35 -13.24 7.43
N PRO A 62 19.61 -14.39 6.80
CA PRO A 62 20.74 -14.56 5.87
C PRO A 62 20.72 -13.53 4.73
N ALA A 63 19.58 -13.24 4.15
CA ALA A 63 19.45 -12.23 3.09
C ALA A 63 19.90 -10.86 3.57
N ARG A 64 19.45 -10.41 4.76
CA ARG A 64 19.90 -9.13 5.34
C ARG A 64 21.37 -9.08 5.63
N LEU A 65 21.96 -10.17 6.13
CA LEU A 65 23.42 -10.25 6.34
C LEU A 65 24.19 -10.12 5.02
N ALA A 66 23.62 -10.64 3.92
CA ALA A 66 24.15 -10.48 2.56
C ALA A 66 23.86 -9.09 1.96
N GLY A 67 23.27 -8.17 2.70
CA GLY A 67 22.96 -6.81 2.24
C GLY A 67 21.76 -6.75 1.29
N LEU A 68 20.85 -7.71 1.40
CA LEU A 68 19.59 -7.77 0.64
C LEU A 68 18.42 -7.47 1.56
N ASN A 69 17.42 -6.73 1.04
CA ASN A 69 16.12 -6.60 1.65
C ASN A 69 15.05 -7.03 0.64
N TYR A 70 13.94 -7.52 1.15
CA TYR A 70 12.78 -7.82 0.32
C TYR A 70 11.48 -7.61 1.08
N SER A 71 10.40 -7.40 0.35
CA SER A 71 9.05 -7.41 0.87
C SER A 71 8.06 -8.00 -0.15
N VAL A 72 7.12 -8.80 0.32
CA VAL A 72 5.94 -9.24 -0.43
C VAL A 72 4.72 -8.74 0.33
N ARG A 73 3.95 -7.83 -0.27
CA ARG A 73 2.84 -7.18 0.42
C ARG A 73 1.64 -7.04 -0.50
N GLU A 74 0.45 -7.13 0.09
CA GLU A 74 -0.77 -6.80 -0.62
C GLU A 74 -0.94 -5.29 -0.79
N GLY A 75 -1.59 -4.90 -1.86
CA GLY A 75 -2.08 -3.55 -2.11
C GLY A 75 -3.48 -3.56 -2.68
N TYR A 76 -4.06 -2.40 -2.91
CA TYR A 76 -5.42 -2.31 -3.49
C TYR A 76 -5.49 -2.90 -4.90
N GLU A 77 -4.46 -2.69 -5.70
CA GLU A 77 -4.45 -3.07 -7.11
C GLU A 77 -3.78 -4.41 -7.38
N GLY A 78 -3.21 -5.04 -6.36
CA GLY A 78 -2.52 -6.31 -6.53
C GLY A 78 -1.49 -6.63 -5.45
N ILE A 79 -0.46 -7.36 -5.83
CA ILE A 79 0.67 -7.71 -4.97
C ILE A 79 1.90 -6.92 -5.39
N PHE A 80 2.59 -6.37 -4.40
CA PHE A 80 3.86 -5.68 -4.58
C PHE A 80 5.00 -6.55 -4.07
N VAL A 81 6.05 -6.65 -4.87
CA VAL A 81 7.30 -7.32 -4.50
C VAL A 81 8.42 -6.33 -4.68
N ASP A 82 9.12 -6.02 -3.60
CA ASP A 82 10.27 -5.12 -3.63
C ASP A 82 11.51 -5.87 -3.17
N ILE A 83 12.60 -5.72 -3.89
CA ILE A 83 13.89 -6.33 -3.60
C ILE A 83 14.95 -5.25 -3.80
N ASP A 84 15.83 -5.06 -2.83
CA ASP A 84 17.00 -4.19 -2.97
C ASP A 84 18.27 -4.84 -2.43
N GLY A 85 19.41 -4.49 -3.01
CA GLY A 85 20.71 -4.96 -2.57
C GLY A 85 21.68 -5.22 -3.71
N TYR A 86 22.63 -6.12 -3.47
CA TYR A 86 23.65 -6.47 -4.47
C TYR A 86 23.03 -7.20 -5.67
N LYS A 87 23.33 -6.74 -6.88
CA LYS A 87 22.72 -7.14 -8.14
C LYS A 87 22.61 -8.67 -8.32
N GLU A 88 23.72 -9.38 -8.21
CA GLU A 88 23.73 -10.83 -8.46
C GLU A 88 22.86 -11.59 -7.47
N SER A 89 22.96 -11.23 -6.20
CA SER A 89 22.17 -11.82 -5.12
C SER A 89 20.70 -11.42 -5.20
N ALA A 90 20.38 -10.19 -5.67
CA ALA A 90 19.01 -9.72 -5.86
C ALA A 90 18.27 -10.54 -6.91
N MET A 91 18.92 -10.91 -8.02
CA MET A 91 18.33 -11.78 -9.05
C MET A 91 18.05 -13.20 -8.53
N SER A 92 18.97 -13.77 -7.75
CA SER A 92 18.77 -15.09 -7.15
C SER A 92 17.65 -15.07 -6.09
N LEU A 93 17.60 -14.00 -5.27
CA LEU A 93 16.53 -13.81 -4.30
C LEU A 93 15.17 -13.61 -4.99
N TYR A 94 15.14 -12.90 -6.11
CA TYR A 94 13.92 -12.71 -6.90
C TYR A 94 13.35 -14.06 -7.38
N GLU A 95 14.20 -14.92 -7.91
CA GLU A 95 13.80 -16.26 -8.36
C GLU A 95 13.21 -17.09 -7.20
N LEU A 96 13.87 -17.06 -6.05
CA LEU A 96 13.43 -17.74 -4.84
C LEU A 96 12.10 -17.21 -4.31
N ILE A 97 11.89 -15.87 -4.33
CA ILE A 97 10.61 -15.26 -3.96
C ILE A 97 9.50 -15.75 -4.87
N LEU A 98 9.72 -15.80 -6.19
CA LEU A 98 8.72 -16.31 -7.12
C LEU A 98 8.36 -17.78 -6.83
N ASP A 99 9.34 -18.62 -6.50
CA ASP A 99 9.07 -20.02 -6.13
C ASP A 99 8.18 -20.11 -4.89
N HIS A 100 8.49 -19.35 -3.83
CA HIS A 100 7.65 -19.28 -2.63
C HIS A 100 6.28 -18.66 -2.87
N MET A 101 6.15 -17.72 -3.81
CA MET A 101 4.86 -17.15 -4.21
C MET A 101 3.99 -18.19 -4.93
N LEU A 102 4.59 -19.07 -5.72
CA LEU A 102 3.85 -20.11 -6.45
C LEU A 102 3.54 -21.31 -5.55
N GLU A 103 4.46 -21.67 -4.68
CA GLU A 103 4.33 -22.83 -3.78
C GLU A 103 4.90 -22.51 -2.40
N PHE A 104 4.10 -21.84 -1.55
CA PHE A 104 4.48 -21.61 -0.16
C PHE A 104 4.18 -22.84 0.71
N SER A 105 5.06 -23.13 1.64
CA SER A 105 4.90 -24.25 2.60
C SER A 105 4.84 -23.72 4.02
N ILE A 106 3.68 -23.87 4.67
CA ILE A 106 3.46 -23.57 6.09
C ILE A 106 2.57 -24.64 6.73
N THR A 107 2.70 -24.81 8.03
CA THR A 107 1.85 -25.68 8.82
C THR A 107 0.51 -25.02 9.15
N GLU A 108 -0.49 -25.83 9.53
CA GLU A 108 -1.78 -25.31 10.05
C GLU A 108 -1.60 -24.41 11.27
N ASN A 109 -0.65 -24.72 12.15
CA ASN A 109 -0.38 -23.89 13.33
C ASN A 109 0.16 -22.50 12.95
N GLN A 110 1.07 -22.44 11.99
CA GLN A 110 1.58 -21.16 11.45
C GLN A 110 0.46 -20.36 10.77
N PHE A 111 -0.37 -21.04 9.96
CA PHE A 111 -1.52 -20.37 9.34
C PHE A 111 -2.50 -19.81 10.38
N ASN A 112 -2.83 -20.60 11.41
CA ASN A 112 -3.72 -20.12 12.48
C ASN A 112 -3.14 -18.91 13.19
N ALA A 113 -1.84 -18.87 13.47
CA ALA A 113 -1.18 -17.71 14.06
C ALA A 113 -1.25 -16.47 13.14
N ILE A 114 -1.06 -16.64 11.82
CA ILE A 114 -1.19 -15.58 10.81
C ILE A 114 -2.63 -15.08 10.77
N ARG A 115 -3.61 -15.97 10.65
CA ARG A 115 -5.03 -15.61 10.61
C ARG A 115 -5.43 -14.85 11.86
N ASP A 116 -5.06 -15.36 13.04
CA ASP A 116 -5.37 -14.72 14.31
C ASP A 116 -4.71 -13.34 14.45
N LYS A 117 -3.51 -13.14 13.88
CA LYS A 117 -2.89 -11.82 13.80
C LYS A 117 -3.70 -10.88 12.91
N VAL A 118 -4.10 -11.32 11.71
CA VAL A 118 -4.91 -10.52 10.78
C VAL A 118 -6.27 -10.17 11.40
N VAL A 119 -6.90 -11.10 12.10
CA VAL A 119 -8.16 -10.87 12.83
C VAL A 119 -7.96 -9.81 13.92
N ARG A 120 -6.92 -9.97 14.76
CA ARG A 120 -6.59 -8.97 15.79
C ARG A 120 -6.28 -7.59 15.21
N ASP A 121 -5.61 -7.51 14.07
CA ASP A 121 -5.32 -6.24 13.41
C ASP A 121 -6.62 -5.50 13.06
N TYR A 122 -7.63 -6.22 12.52
CA TYR A 122 -8.94 -5.63 12.23
C TYR A 122 -9.71 -5.24 13.50
N GLU A 123 -9.69 -6.08 14.56
CA GLU A 123 -10.35 -5.80 15.83
C GLU A 123 -9.69 -4.61 16.56
N ASN A 124 -8.36 -4.59 16.60
CA ASN A 124 -7.59 -3.53 17.24
C ASN A 124 -7.71 -2.19 16.51
N PHE A 125 -7.93 -2.20 15.19
CA PHE A 125 -8.16 -0.96 14.45
C PHE A 125 -9.37 -0.18 15.00
N ALA A 126 -10.44 -0.86 15.37
CA ALA A 126 -11.63 -0.23 15.96
C ALA A 126 -11.35 0.42 17.33
N LEU A 127 -10.30 -0.02 18.04
CA LEU A 127 -9.88 0.44 19.35
C LEU A 127 -8.65 1.37 19.28
N SER A 128 -8.14 1.63 18.09
CA SER A 128 -7.02 2.55 17.91
C SER A 128 -7.47 4.01 18.12
N ASP A 129 -6.51 4.88 18.38
CA ASP A 129 -6.77 6.31 18.59
C ASP A 129 -7.56 6.93 17.41
N ALA A 130 -8.40 7.92 17.75
CA ALA A 130 -9.25 8.58 16.77
C ALA A 130 -8.48 9.12 15.55
N TYR A 131 -7.28 9.65 15.75
CA TYR A 131 -6.46 10.18 14.63
C TYR A 131 -6.00 9.07 13.67
N MET A 132 -5.68 7.88 14.20
CA MET A 132 -5.30 6.72 13.37
C MET A 132 -6.47 6.26 12.52
N GLN A 133 -7.65 6.08 13.16
CA GLN A 133 -8.88 5.71 12.45
C GLN A 133 -9.24 6.77 11.39
N THR A 134 -9.17 8.05 11.74
CA THR A 134 -9.50 9.15 10.82
C THR A 134 -8.57 9.18 9.61
N ARG A 135 -7.26 9.03 9.80
CA ARG A 135 -6.29 9.02 8.70
C ARG A 135 -6.45 7.83 7.75
N GLU A 136 -6.88 6.69 8.27
CA GLU A 136 -7.14 5.50 7.47
C GLU A 136 -8.48 5.57 6.74
N LEU A 137 -9.51 6.14 7.39
CA LEU A 137 -10.85 6.21 6.83
C LEU A 137 -11.08 7.43 5.91
N ALA A 138 -10.36 8.53 6.13
CA ALA A 138 -10.54 9.73 5.32
C ALA A 138 -10.31 9.52 3.81
N PRO A 139 -9.28 8.76 3.37
CA PRO A 139 -9.14 8.42 1.96
C PRO A 139 -10.31 7.60 1.39
N ASP A 140 -10.99 6.80 2.23
CA ASP A 140 -12.08 5.94 1.79
C ASP A 140 -13.26 6.71 1.20
N LEU A 141 -13.42 7.97 1.61
CA LEU A 141 -14.45 8.86 1.06
C LEU A 141 -14.22 9.21 -0.42
N PHE A 142 -13.00 9.00 -0.91
CA PHE A 142 -12.60 9.32 -2.28
C PHE A 142 -12.42 8.08 -3.16
N TYR A 143 -12.55 6.87 -2.60
CA TYR A 143 -12.45 5.63 -3.39
C TYR A 143 -13.83 5.16 -3.83
N GLU A 144 -14.01 4.87 -5.12
CA GLU A 144 -15.23 4.28 -5.65
C GLU A 144 -15.52 2.92 -5.02
N THR A 145 -14.48 2.14 -4.74
CA THR A 145 -14.60 0.81 -4.14
C THR A 145 -13.53 0.61 -3.08
N LYS A 146 -13.92 0.58 -1.83
CA LYS A 146 -13.07 0.18 -0.71
C LYS A 146 -13.87 -0.62 0.31
N TYR A 147 -13.30 -1.70 0.80
CA TYR A 147 -13.93 -2.54 1.82
C TYR A 147 -13.43 -2.14 3.20
N SER A 148 -14.37 -1.95 4.12
CA SER A 148 -14.09 -1.63 5.51
C SER A 148 -13.56 -2.86 6.27
N TRP A 149 -12.89 -2.60 7.38
CA TRP A 149 -12.49 -3.67 8.30
C TRP A 149 -13.68 -4.50 8.81
N LYS A 150 -14.89 -3.89 8.91
CA LYS A 150 -16.13 -4.57 9.33
C LYS A 150 -16.56 -5.64 8.34
N GLU A 151 -16.35 -5.40 7.04
CA GLU A 151 -16.62 -6.38 5.98
C GLU A 151 -15.52 -7.44 5.88
N ALA A 152 -14.26 -7.04 6.10
CA ALA A 152 -13.11 -7.93 6.02
C ALA A 152 -12.99 -8.90 7.22
N LEU A 153 -13.33 -8.46 8.43
CA LEU A 153 -13.20 -9.24 9.66
C LEU A 153 -13.92 -10.61 9.62
N PRO A 154 -15.23 -10.70 9.24
CA PRO A 154 -15.91 -12.00 9.18
C PRO A 154 -15.29 -12.93 8.11
N VAL A 155 -14.76 -12.39 7.03
CA VAL A 155 -14.05 -13.18 6.01
C VAL A 155 -12.75 -13.73 6.58
N ALA A 156 -11.95 -12.91 7.25
CA ALA A 156 -10.70 -13.36 7.88
C ALA A 156 -10.95 -14.48 8.92
N LYS A 157 -11.98 -14.34 9.76
CA LYS A 157 -12.33 -15.32 10.79
C LYS A 157 -12.68 -16.70 10.21
N ARG A 158 -13.35 -16.77 9.05
CA ARG A 158 -13.75 -18.02 8.41
C ARG A 158 -12.72 -18.61 7.45
N SER A 159 -11.65 -17.86 7.12
CA SER A 159 -10.64 -18.33 6.17
C SER A 159 -9.83 -19.51 6.70
N SER A 160 -9.52 -20.47 5.83
CA SER A 160 -8.71 -21.65 6.11
C SER A 160 -7.44 -21.67 5.27
N LEU A 161 -6.44 -22.46 5.68
CA LEU A 161 -5.22 -22.68 4.90
C LEU A 161 -5.55 -23.23 3.51
N ASN A 162 -6.49 -24.17 3.43
CA ASN A 162 -6.91 -24.76 2.16
C ASN A 162 -7.48 -23.71 1.21
N ALA A 163 -8.36 -22.81 1.72
CA ALA A 163 -8.91 -21.72 0.91
C ALA A 163 -7.81 -20.78 0.37
N VAL A 164 -6.78 -20.49 1.17
CA VAL A 164 -5.65 -19.66 0.70
C VAL A 164 -4.80 -20.40 -0.33
N LYS A 165 -4.60 -21.70 -0.20
CA LYS A 165 -3.89 -22.53 -1.19
C LYS A 165 -4.66 -22.62 -2.51
N GLU A 166 -5.96 -22.88 -2.46
CA GLU A 166 -6.82 -22.88 -3.66
C GLU A 166 -6.85 -21.52 -4.35
N TYR A 167 -6.91 -20.46 -3.54
CA TYR A 167 -6.82 -19.08 -4.04
C TYR A 167 -5.49 -18.84 -4.77
N SER A 168 -4.35 -19.19 -4.14
CA SER A 168 -3.01 -18.97 -4.72
C SER A 168 -2.82 -19.72 -6.03
N ALA A 169 -3.33 -20.96 -6.15
CA ALA A 169 -3.26 -21.78 -7.37
C ALA A 169 -3.97 -21.15 -8.57
N SER A 170 -4.90 -20.23 -8.33
CA SER A 170 -5.64 -19.51 -9.39
C SER A 170 -5.21 -18.06 -9.58
N LEU A 171 -4.36 -17.54 -8.67
CA LEU A 171 -4.08 -16.12 -8.56
C LEU A 171 -3.36 -15.57 -9.78
N TYR A 172 -2.35 -16.28 -10.25
CA TYR A 172 -1.47 -15.84 -11.34
C TYR A 172 -1.93 -16.26 -12.75
N LYS A 173 -3.12 -16.86 -12.89
CA LYS A 173 -3.62 -17.30 -14.22
C LYS A 173 -3.79 -16.15 -15.22
N LYS A 174 -4.17 -14.98 -14.72
CA LYS A 174 -4.30 -13.76 -15.52
C LYS A 174 -3.73 -12.60 -14.75
N THR A 175 -2.71 -11.95 -15.28
CA THR A 175 -2.06 -10.81 -14.62
C THR A 175 -1.60 -9.76 -15.61
N PHE A 176 -1.45 -8.53 -15.14
CA PHE A 176 -0.63 -7.50 -15.74
C PHE A 176 0.53 -7.19 -14.80
N LEU A 177 1.74 -7.14 -15.34
CA LEU A 177 2.95 -6.88 -14.56
C LEU A 177 3.49 -5.48 -14.84
N GLU A 178 3.60 -4.63 -13.83
CA GLU A 178 4.48 -3.46 -13.87
C GLU A 178 5.77 -3.80 -13.13
N ALA A 179 6.90 -3.65 -13.80
CA ALA A 179 8.22 -3.90 -13.24
C ALA A 179 9.09 -2.64 -13.31
N LEU A 180 9.78 -2.32 -12.22
CA LEU A 180 10.86 -1.34 -12.18
C LEU A 180 12.16 -2.07 -11.85
N VAL A 181 13.17 -1.91 -12.70
CA VAL A 181 14.53 -2.40 -12.46
C VAL A 181 15.48 -1.21 -12.57
N TYR A 182 16.15 -0.88 -11.46
CA TYR A 182 17.03 0.29 -11.38
C TYR A 182 18.33 -0.05 -10.64
N GLY A 183 19.42 0.54 -11.06
CA GLY A 183 20.76 0.42 -10.40
C GLY A 183 21.80 -0.15 -11.33
N ASP A 184 22.68 -1.01 -10.80
CA ASP A 184 23.76 -1.65 -11.57
C ASP A 184 23.26 -2.84 -12.42
N PHE A 185 22.09 -2.71 -12.99
CA PHE A 185 21.53 -3.68 -13.95
C PHE A 185 21.75 -3.21 -15.38
N VAL A 186 21.90 -4.14 -16.30
CA VAL A 186 21.83 -3.87 -17.73
C VAL A 186 20.43 -4.18 -18.27
N GLU A 187 20.08 -3.65 -19.43
CA GLU A 187 18.74 -3.81 -19.99
C GLU A 187 18.30 -5.27 -20.12
N LYS A 188 19.24 -6.17 -20.41
CA LYS A 188 18.97 -7.61 -20.46
C LYS A 188 18.52 -8.17 -19.11
N ASP A 189 19.04 -7.67 -18.00
CA ASP A 189 18.61 -8.11 -16.67
C ASP A 189 17.15 -7.69 -16.40
N GLY A 190 16.78 -6.47 -16.80
CA GLY A 190 15.40 -6.01 -16.69
C GLY A 190 14.43 -6.88 -17.49
N LYS A 191 14.77 -7.21 -18.72
CA LYS A 191 13.95 -8.14 -19.55
C LYS A 191 13.85 -9.51 -18.89
N LYS A 192 14.98 -10.05 -18.35
CA LYS A 192 14.99 -11.32 -17.65
C LYS A 192 14.05 -11.35 -16.44
N VAL A 193 13.87 -10.23 -15.73
CA VAL A 193 12.89 -10.13 -14.61
C VAL A 193 11.47 -10.40 -15.10
N VAL A 194 11.07 -9.80 -16.22
CA VAL A 194 9.72 -10.00 -16.79
C VAL A 194 9.57 -11.41 -17.35
N ASP A 195 10.55 -11.87 -18.10
CA ASP A 195 10.54 -13.21 -18.71
C ASP A 195 10.44 -14.31 -17.67
N LEU A 196 11.20 -14.20 -16.57
CA LEU A 196 11.18 -15.16 -15.48
C LEU A 196 9.83 -15.19 -14.75
N PHE A 197 9.21 -14.02 -14.53
CA PHE A 197 7.85 -13.95 -13.99
C PHE A 197 6.87 -14.71 -14.88
N ASN A 198 6.83 -14.38 -16.16
CA ASN A 198 5.91 -15.00 -17.12
C ASN A 198 6.12 -16.51 -17.23
N GLN A 199 7.38 -16.93 -17.30
CA GLN A 199 7.74 -18.34 -17.40
C GLN A 199 7.32 -19.14 -16.15
N LYS A 200 7.62 -18.63 -14.94
CA LYS A 200 7.32 -19.33 -13.69
C LYS A 200 5.82 -19.35 -13.40
N THR A 201 5.13 -18.24 -13.60
CA THR A 201 3.69 -18.16 -13.31
C THR A 201 2.82 -18.81 -14.36
N GLY A 202 3.29 -18.96 -15.59
CA GLY A 202 2.49 -19.42 -16.73
C GLY A 202 1.26 -18.54 -16.97
N THR A 203 1.33 -17.25 -16.60
CA THR A 203 0.21 -16.32 -16.73
C THR A 203 -0.24 -16.16 -18.18
N SER A 204 -1.56 -16.03 -18.38
CA SER A 204 -2.12 -15.46 -19.60
C SER A 204 -2.17 -13.94 -19.42
N PRO A 205 -1.32 -13.18 -20.15
CA PRO A 205 -1.23 -11.74 -19.95
C PRO A 205 -2.54 -11.04 -20.32
N ILE A 206 -2.91 -10.02 -19.54
CA ILE A 206 -4.04 -9.14 -19.81
C ILE A 206 -3.56 -7.72 -20.09
N GLN A 207 -4.43 -6.87 -20.62
CA GLN A 207 -4.14 -5.45 -20.81
C GLN A 207 -4.27 -4.70 -19.49
N LYS A 208 -3.57 -3.58 -19.34
CA LYS A 208 -3.65 -2.75 -18.14
C LYS A 208 -5.09 -2.30 -17.86
N GLU A 209 -5.83 -1.96 -18.89
CA GLU A 209 -7.22 -1.51 -18.82
C GLU A 209 -8.20 -2.57 -18.30
N GLU A 210 -7.80 -3.85 -18.34
CA GLU A 210 -8.55 -4.98 -17.78
C GLU A 210 -8.29 -5.20 -16.29
N THR A 211 -7.24 -4.54 -15.74
CA THR A 211 -6.90 -4.64 -14.32
C THR A 211 -7.78 -3.76 -13.47
N PHE A 212 -7.85 -4.11 -12.18
CA PHE A 212 -8.45 -3.21 -11.22
C PHE A 212 -7.55 -1.98 -11.03
N GLU A 213 -8.12 -0.81 -11.21
CA GLU A 213 -7.52 0.47 -10.86
C GLU A 213 -8.35 1.13 -9.76
N ILE A 214 -7.69 1.75 -8.81
CA ILE A 214 -8.35 2.58 -7.82
C ILE A 214 -8.92 3.78 -8.55
N LYS A 215 -10.24 3.94 -8.50
CA LYS A 215 -10.90 5.13 -8.99
C LYS A 215 -11.18 6.08 -7.85
N TYR A 216 -10.77 7.31 -8.05
CA TYR A 216 -11.03 8.39 -7.13
C TYR A 216 -12.28 9.15 -7.56
N LEU A 217 -13.11 9.49 -6.59
CA LEU A 217 -14.23 10.40 -6.81
C LEU A 217 -13.66 11.82 -6.90
N SER A 218 -13.77 12.44 -8.07
CA SER A 218 -13.46 13.85 -8.24
C SER A 218 -14.72 14.70 -8.01
N GLN A 219 -14.54 15.91 -7.50
CA GLN A 219 -15.62 16.88 -7.38
C GLN A 219 -15.62 17.83 -8.56
N ASP A 220 -16.71 17.87 -9.31
CA ASP A 220 -16.88 18.81 -10.44
C ASP A 220 -17.05 20.27 -9.97
N LYS A 221 -17.39 20.45 -8.71
CA LYS A 221 -17.62 21.78 -8.10
C LYS A 221 -16.98 21.85 -6.71
N PRO A 222 -16.50 23.02 -6.29
CA PRO A 222 -15.98 23.21 -4.94
C PRO A 222 -17.12 23.10 -3.93
N GLU A 223 -17.24 21.95 -3.30
CA GLU A 223 -18.21 21.65 -2.26
C GLU A 223 -17.51 21.16 -0.99
N THR A 224 -18.11 21.43 0.16
CA THR A 224 -17.65 20.86 1.42
C THR A 224 -18.38 19.56 1.69
N ILE A 225 -17.67 18.45 1.66
CA ILE A 225 -18.19 17.15 2.12
C ILE A 225 -17.91 17.03 3.59
N GLN A 226 -18.94 16.79 4.39
CA GLN A 226 -18.81 16.50 5.82
C GLN A 226 -19.17 15.05 6.08
N TYR A 227 -18.28 14.34 6.74
CA TYR A 227 -18.50 12.96 7.19
C TYR A 227 -18.27 12.89 8.71
N VAL A 228 -19.20 12.29 9.43
CA VAL A 228 -19.15 12.11 10.88
C VAL A 228 -19.33 10.65 11.22
N GLN A 229 -18.40 10.09 11.97
CA GLN A 229 -18.46 8.71 12.44
C GLN A 229 -18.28 8.65 13.97
N LYS A 230 -19.15 7.87 14.63
CA LYS A 230 -18.99 7.53 16.03
C LYS A 230 -17.91 6.45 16.17
N LEU A 231 -16.94 6.70 17.04
CA LEU A 231 -15.87 5.75 17.36
C LEU A 231 -16.16 5.04 18.69
N LEU A 232 -15.47 3.93 18.94
CA LEU A 232 -15.54 3.16 20.19
C LEU A 232 -14.58 3.67 21.27
N VAL A 233 -13.73 4.64 20.94
CA VAL A 233 -12.71 5.21 21.82
C VAL A 233 -13.18 6.54 22.42
N ASN A 234 -12.61 6.91 23.58
CA ASN A 234 -13.01 8.11 24.34
C ASN A 234 -12.28 9.39 23.89
N ASN A 235 -11.71 9.39 22.70
CA ASN A 235 -11.16 10.58 22.07
C ASN A 235 -11.86 10.87 20.75
N SER A 236 -11.79 12.12 20.33
CA SER A 236 -12.36 12.57 19.06
C SER A 236 -11.26 13.11 18.14
N CYS A 237 -11.49 13.09 16.87
CA CYS A 237 -10.59 13.67 15.88
C CYS A 237 -11.38 14.51 14.90
N PHE A 238 -10.90 15.72 14.65
CA PHE A 238 -11.32 16.56 13.55
C PHE A 238 -10.24 16.53 12.49
N PHE A 239 -10.64 16.29 11.25
CA PHE A 239 -9.76 16.27 10.10
C PHE A 239 -10.36 17.11 8.99
N ARG A 240 -9.62 18.07 8.51
CA ARG A 240 -9.99 18.91 7.35
C ARG A 240 -8.95 18.77 6.26
N LYS A 241 -9.44 18.53 5.06
CA LYS A 241 -8.64 18.34 3.87
C LYS A 241 -9.06 19.39 2.83
N TYR A 242 -8.13 20.25 2.42
CA TYR A 242 -8.36 21.23 1.36
C TYR A 242 -7.71 20.71 0.08
N GLU A 243 -8.51 20.57 -0.96
CA GLU A 243 -8.00 20.34 -2.29
C GLU A 243 -7.39 21.63 -2.83
N VAL A 244 -6.15 21.57 -3.29
CA VAL A 244 -5.42 22.73 -3.78
C VAL A 244 -5.31 22.72 -5.29
N GLY A 245 -5.21 21.56 -5.90
CA GLY A 245 -5.16 21.41 -7.33
C GLY A 245 -4.41 20.18 -7.79
N LYS A 246 -4.16 20.13 -9.10
CA LYS A 246 -3.48 18.99 -9.73
C LYS A 246 -2.07 18.81 -9.20
N ASP A 247 -1.66 17.55 -9.02
CA ASP A 247 -0.31 17.22 -8.58
C ASP A 247 0.72 17.55 -9.67
N SER A 248 1.61 18.47 -9.32
CA SER A 248 2.72 18.91 -10.16
C SER A 248 3.91 19.27 -9.28
N PRO A 249 5.15 19.28 -9.82
CA PRO A 249 6.32 19.74 -9.07
C PRO A 249 6.14 21.16 -8.50
N GLU A 250 5.48 22.04 -9.23
CA GLU A 250 5.19 23.41 -8.81
C GLU A 250 4.18 23.44 -7.66
N THR A 251 3.05 22.73 -7.76
CA THR A 251 2.06 22.60 -6.69
C THR A 251 2.68 22.03 -5.43
N ARG A 252 3.53 20.99 -5.55
CA ARG A 252 4.26 20.37 -4.43
C ARG A 252 5.19 21.38 -3.76
N ALA A 253 5.96 22.15 -4.53
CA ALA A 253 6.88 23.14 -4.00
C ALA A 253 6.15 24.25 -3.25
N ILE A 254 5.11 24.83 -3.84
CA ILE A 254 4.29 25.89 -3.22
C ILE A 254 3.66 25.39 -1.92
N LEU A 255 3.02 24.22 -1.94
CA LEU A 255 2.36 23.68 -0.75
C LEU A 255 3.35 23.26 0.35
N THR A 256 4.54 22.80 -0.02
CA THR A 256 5.58 22.52 0.97
C THR A 256 6.01 23.78 1.70
N LEU A 257 6.24 24.89 0.97
CA LEU A 257 6.57 26.18 1.57
C LEU A 257 5.42 26.72 2.43
N MET A 258 4.20 26.71 1.91
CA MET A 258 3.01 27.15 2.63
C MET A 258 2.76 26.33 3.89
N SER A 259 2.90 24.99 3.80
CA SER A 259 2.78 24.11 4.96
C SER A 259 3.81 24.43 6.04
N LYS A 260 5.06 24.72 5.66
CA LYS A 260 6.10 25.13 6.63
C LYS A 260 5.81 26.46 7.30
N ALA A 261 5.22 27.41 6.58
CA ALA A 261 4.81 28.68 7.15
C ALA A 261 3.63 28.55 8.14
N ILE A 262 2.70 27.62 7.89
CA ILE A 262 1.48 27.41 8.68
C ILE A 262 1.72 26.47 9.87
N GLU A 263 2.63 25.51 9.76
CA GLU A 263 2.83 24.42 10.73
C GLU A 263 3.01 24.92 12.16
N GLN A 264 3.93 25.84 12.38
CA GLN A 264 4.22 26.37 13.73
C GLN A 264 3.11 27.26 14.29
N PRO A 265 2.56 28.24 13.55
CA PRO A 265 1.42 29.03 14.02
C PRO A 265 0.19 28.16 14.35
N PHE A 266 -0.16 27.22 13.49
CA PHE A 266 -1.28 26.31 13.71
C PHE A 266 -1.07 25.45 14.96
N TYR A 267 0.10 24.86 15.12
CA TYR A 267 0.44 24.08 16.29
C TYR A 267 0.39 24.92 17.58
N THR A 268 1.00 26.10 17.57
CA THR A 268 1.03 27.00 18.74
C THR A 268 -0.37 27.41 19.15
N GLU A 269 -1.21 27.83 18.20
CA GLU A 269 -2.56 28.26 18.49
C GLU A 269 -3.42 27.09 19.01
N MET A 270 -3.49 25.97 18.28
CA MET A 270 -4.40 24.88 18.61
C MET A 270 -3.96 24.06 19.83
N ARG A 271 -2.64 23.83 19.96
CA ARG A 271 -2.12 22.99 21.05
C ARG A 271 -1.72 23.80 22.30
N THR A 272 -1.01 24.94 22.12
CA THR A 272 -0.44 25.67 23.24
C THR A 272 -1.42 26.66 23.80
N ASN A 273 -2.00 27.52 22.98
CA ASN A 273 -2.88 28.59 23.42
C ASN A 273 -4.27 28.07 23.79
N GLN A 274 -4.89 27.31 22.91
CA GLN A 274 -6.24 26.78 23.13
C GLN A 274 -6.27 25.41 23.82
N GLN A 275 -5.15 24.70 23.90
CA GLN A 275 -5.03 23.40 24.58
C GLN A 275 -6.05 22.35 24.07
N LEU A 276 -6.33 22.35 22.75
CA LEU A 276 -7.38 21.51 22.18
C LEU A 276 -7.04 20.02 22.21
N GLY A 277 -5.75 19.66 22.12
CA GLY A 277 -5.35 18.26 22.16
C GLY A 277 -3.84 18.04 22.03
N TYR A 278 -3.42 16.78 22.19
CA TYR A 278 -2.02 16.40 22.11
C TYR A 278 -1.54 16.24 20.65
N ILE A 279 -2.40 15.75 19.75
CA ILE A 279 -2.09 15.57 18.35
C ILE A 279 -2.69 16.71 17.56
N VAL A 280 -1.84 17.58 17.04
CA VAL A 280 -2.18 18.73 16.21
C VAL A 280 -1.20 18.76 15.04
N TRP A 281 -1.68 18.49 13.84
CA TRP A 281 -0.86 18.40 12.64
C TRP A 281 -1.43 19.21 11.48
N SER A 282 -0.54 19.83 10.71
CA SER A 282 -0.83 20.30 9.36
C SER A 282 0.25 19.77 8.41
N TYR A 283 -0.15 19.25 7.25
CA TYR A 283 0.78 18.67 6.29
C TYR A 283 0.19 18.61 4.88
N PRO A 284 1.02 18.76 3.83
CA PRO A 284 0.62 18.53 2.46
C PRO A 284 0.66 17.04 2.13
N ARG A 285 -0.21 16.56 1.26
CA ARG A 285 -0.20 15.18 0.76
C ARG A 285 -0.89 15.07 -0.60
N GLY A 286 -0.26 14.35 -1.51
CA GLY A 286 -0.86 13.92 -2.78
C GLY A 286 -1.71 12.65 -2.62
N TYR A 287 -2.79 12.59 -3.36
CA TYR A 287 -3.59 11.39 -3.61
C TYR A 287 -3.97 11.42 -5.09
N ASP A 288 -3.61 10.34 -5.81
CA ASP A 288 -3.75 10.26 -7.24
C ASP A 288 -3.06 11.45 -7.95
N ASP A 289 -3.75 12.15 -8.80
CA ASP A 289 -3.24 13.33 -9.51
C ASP A 289 -3.56 14.68 -8.81
N THR A 290 -4.02 14.62 -7.56
CA THR A 290 -4.49 15.80 -6.81
C THR A 290 -3.70 16.00 -5.52
N TYR A 291 -3.36 17.24 -5.20
CA TYR A 291 -2.59 17.61 -4.01
C TYR A 291 -3.45 18.38 -3.01
N TYR A 292 -3.27 18.04 -1.73
CA TYR A 292 -4.09 18.53 -0.63
C TYR A 292 -3.27 19.11 0.50
N LEU A 293 -3.85 20.08 1.21
CA LEU A 293 -3.38 20.53 2.52
C LEU A 293 -4.31 19.99 3.60
N ASN A 294 -3.75 19.33 4.59
CA ASN A 294 -4.48 18.61 5.62
C ASN A 294 -4.23 19.26 6.98
N PHE A 295 -5.29 19.33 7.81
CA PHE A 295 -5.26 19.73 9.21
C PHE A 295 -5.94 18.67 10.04
N LEU A 296 -5.31 18.31 11.16
CA LEU A 296 -5.81 17.27 12.04
C LEU A 296 -5.61 17.66 13.51
N ILE A 297 -6.68 17.52 14.31
CA ILE A 297 -6.63 17.72 15.77
C ILE A 297 -7.33 16.51 16.42
N GLN A 298 -6.61 15.82 17.32
CA GLN A 298 -7.22 14.84 18.22
C GLN A 298 -7.34 15.40 19.62
N SER A 299 -8.49 15.21 20.23
CA SER A 299 -8.79 15.68 21.59
C SER A 299 -9.41 14.58 22.46
N GLY A 300 -9.04 14.58 23.74
CA GLY A 300 -9.73 13.80 24.78
C GLY A 300 -10.81 14.61 25.53
N GLY A 301 -10.90 15.93 25.29
CA GLY A 301 -11.80 16.83 26.04
C GLY A 301 -12.83 17.56 25.15
N TYR A 302 -12.60 17.66 23.85
CA TYR A 302 -13.48 18.37 22.92
C TYR A 302 -14.04 17.41 21.88
N SER A 303 -15.31 17.57 21.55
CA SER A 303 -15.93 16.82 20.44
C SER A 303 -15.40 17.27 19.07
N ALA A 304 -15.54 16.43 18.04
CA ALA A 304 -15.12 16.79 16.70
C ALA A 304 -15.84 18.05 16.16
N ASN A 305 -17.09 18.29 16.56
CA ASN A 305 -17.83 19.49 16.19
C ASN A 305 -17.28 20.76 16.87
N GLU A 306 -16.88 20.67 18.12
CA GLU A 306 -16.23 21.79 18.83
C GLU A 306 -14.87 22.10 18.20
N LEU A 307 -14.09 21.07 17.86
CA LEU A 307 -12.81 21.24 17.16
C LEU A 307 -12.99 21.87 15.76
N ALA A 308 -14.11 21.57 15.07
CA ALA A 308 -14.41 22.14 13.78
C ALA A 308 -14.70 23.66 13.81
N ASN A 309 -15.14 24.17 14.96
CA ASN A 309 -15.52 25.58 15.16
C ASN A 309 -14.38 26.44 15.70
N ARG A 310 -13.22 25.86 15.93
CA ARG A 310 -12.01 26.55 16.41
C ARG A 310 -11.06 26.86 15.26
#